data_ce592f32c7a25c2e1c9e584262601aff
#
_entry.id   ce592f32c7a25c2e1c9e584262601aff
#
_cell.length_a   1.000
_cell.length_b   1.000
_cell.length_c   1.000
_cell.angle_alpha   90.00
_cell.angle_beta   90.00
_cell.angle_gamma   90.00
#
_symmetry.space_group_name_H-M   'P 1'
#
loop_
_entity.id
_entity.type
_entity.pdbx_description
1 polymer ?
#
loop_
_entity_poly.entity_id
_entity_poly.type
_entity_poly.pdbx_seq_one_letter_code
_entity_poly.pdbx_strand_id
1 'polypeptide(L)'
;MTGAIIHEEAFEEISEDISSLLPEKINHYIEPICGSMETFINLNLKKQLPFPVLSDPDNSLISLYKYVKGMPEEFYHAPENSHRGRTKGALLALRKRYREIMNHGTMEEAAIYLQINILNAMRSKNSGIFGILKDTTSDNKILEFPTETEIVEFSSW
;
A
#
# COMPACT_ATOMS: atom_id res chain seq x y z
N MET A 1 -3.58 14.73 9.96
CA MET A 1 -3.73 13.50 9.19
C MET A 1 -2.33 12.95 8.94
N THR A 2 -1.82 12.22 9.90
CA THR A 2 -0.46 11.70 9.85
C THR A 2 -0.56 10.25 10.24
N GLY A 3 -0.49 9.35 9.28
CA GLY A 3 -0.23 8.02 9.70
C GLY A 3 -0.88 6.89 8.97
N ALA A 4 -0.67 6.73 7.71
CA ALA A 4 -0.91 5.43 7.10
C ALA A 4 0.15 5.04 6.06
N ILE A 5 1.04 5.96 5.71
CA ILE A 5 2.07 5.69 4.71
C ILE A 5 3.40 6.01 5.33
N ILE A 6 4.32 5.06 5.28
CA ILE A 6 5.69 5.29 5.71
C ILE A 6 6.31 6.24 4.70
N HIS A 7 6.41 7.48 5.11
CA HIS A 7 7.26 8.43 4.43
C HIS A 7 8.72 8.12 4.83
N GLU A 8 9.47 7.52 3.93
CA GLU A 8 10.93 7.65 4.03
C GLU A 8 11.26 9.09 3.63
N GLU A 9 12.06 9.80 4.43
CA GLU A 9 12.47 11.19 4.15
C GLU A 9 12.97 11.37 2.70
N ALA A 10 13.62 10.34 2.14
CA ALA A 10 14.08 10.33 0.77
C ALA A 10 12.95 10.46 -0.29
N PHE A 11 11.74 9.95 0.00
CA PHE A 11 10.61 10.07 -0.94
C PHE A 11 9.93 11.43 -0.85
N GLU A 12 9.96 12.09 0.30
CA GLU A 12 9.47 13.46 0.41
C GLU A 12 10.30 14.42 -0.44
N GLU A 13 11.64 14.33 -0.36
CA GLU A 13 12.56 15.13 -1.17
C GLU A 13 12.33 14.88 -2.68
N ILE A 14 12.25 13.61 -3.10
CA ILE A 14 11.99 13.26 -4.51
C ILE A 14 10.62 13.80 -4.96
N SER A 15 9.59 13.70 -4.13
CA SER A 15 8.26 14.22 -4.46
C SER A 15 8.22 15.74 -4.56
N GLU A 16 9.05 16.44 -3.78
CA GLU A 16 9.21 17.89 -3.87
C GLU A 16 9.92 18.29 -5.17
N ASP A 17 11.00 17.61 -5.52
CA ASP A 17 11.72 17.82 -6.76
C ASP A 17 10.80 17.59 -7.97
N ILE A 18 10.07 16.47 -8.00
CA ILE A 18 9.08 16.18 -9.06
C ILE A 18 8.02 17.27 -9.10
N SER A 19 7.49 17.69 -7.94
CA SER A 19 6.46 18.74 -7.87
C SER A 19 6.94 20.06 -8.45
N SER A 20 8.22 20.38 -8.27
CA SER A 20 8.83 21.61 -8.81
C SER A 20 8.97 21.59 -10.33
N LEU A 21 9.10 20.40 -10.92
CA LEU A 21 9.23 20.19 -12.36
C LEU A 21 7.89 20.10 -13.08
N LEU A 22 6.79 19.87 -12.34
CA LEU A 22 5.47 19.76 -12.94
C LEU A 22 4.94 21.14 -13.40
N PRO A 23 4.23 21.18 -14.53
CA PRO A 23 3.60 22.42 -15.00
C PRO A 23 2.53 22.90 -13.99
N GLU A 24 2.26 24.21 -13.98
CA GLU A 24 1.20 24.79 -13.15
C GLU A 24 -0.17 24.18 -13.43
N LYS A 25 -0.43 23.88 -14.70
CA LYS A 25 -1.69 23.26 -15.16
C LYS A 25 -1.42 21.86 -15.65
N ILE A 26 -1.99 20.91 -14.95
CA ILE A 26 -1.98 19.48 -15.30
C ILE A 26 -3.36 19.11 -15.80
N ASN A 27 -3.45 18.49 -16.98
CA ASN A 27 -4.73 17.99 -17.52
C ASN A 27 -4.96 16.51 -17.21
N HIS A 28 -3.87 15.73 -17.20
CA HIS A 28 -3.88 14.29 -16.89
C HIS A 28 -2.61 13.95 -16.13
N TYR A 29 -2.72 13.04 -15.16
CA TYR A 29 -1.58 12.47 -14.48
C TYR A 29 -1.50 10.98 -14.80
N ILE A 30 -0.34 10.52 -15.26
CA ILE A 30 -0.14 9.11 -15.60
C ILE A 30 1.15 8.65 -14.92
N GLU A 31 1.03 7.61 -14.09
CA GLU A 31 2.14 6.94 -13.43
C GLU A 31 2.19 5.47 -13.86
N PRO A 32 3.06 5.12 -14.81
CA PRO A 32 3.09 3.77 -15.42
C PRO A 32 3.60 2.67 -14.47
N ILE A 33 4.39 3.04 -13.47
CA ILE A 33 4.94 2.14 -12.45
C ILE A 33 4.71 2.83 -11.10
N CYS A 34 3.50 2.64 -10.55
CA CYS A 34 3.09 3.40 -9.37
C CYS A 34 3.64 2.84 -8.05
N GLY A 35 4.10 1.58 -8.02
CA GLY A 35 4.65 0.98 -6.82
C GLY A 35 3.79 1.21 -5.58
N SER A 36 4.35 1.85 -4.55
CA SER A 36 3.64 2.22 -3.32
C SER A 36 2.63 3.36 -3.47
N MET A 37 2.50 3.97 -4.64
CA MET A 37 1.71 5.19 -4.93
C MET A 37 2.14 6.44 -4.14
N GLU A 38 3.29 6.42 -3.51
CA GLU A 38 3.74 7.48 -2.63
C GLU A 38 3.93 8.80 -3.37
N THR A 39 4.53 8.76 -4.56
CA THR A 39 4.68 9.94 -5.43
C THR A 39 3.33 10.52 -5.77
N PHE A 40 2.39 9.68 -6.24
CA PHE A 40 1.04 10.12 -6.57
C PHE A 40 0.34 10.77 -5.37
N ILE A 41 0.35 10.11 -4.19
CA ILE A 41 -0.35 10.59 -3.00
C ILE A 41 0.22 11.95 -2.57
N ASN A 42 1.54 12.08 -2.49
CA ASN A 42 2.19 13.33 -2.09
C ASN A 42 1.90 14.48 -3.08
N LEU A 43 1.89 14.19 -4.37
CA LEU A 43 1.55 15.19 -5.39
C LEU A 43 0.06 15.54 -5.36
N ASN A 44 -0.83 14.54 -5.20
CA ASN A 44 -2.27 14.75 -5.19
C ASN A 44 -2.72 15.57 -3.98
N LEU A 45 -2.12 15.36 -2.81
CA LEU A 45 -2.35 16.17 -1.61
C LEU A 45 -1.98 17.65 -1.84
N LYS A 46 -0.93 17.91 -2.62
CA LYS A 46 -0.45 19.28 -2.90
C LYS A 46 -1.20 19.96 -4.05
N LYS A 47 -1.58 19.23 -5.10
CA LYS A 47 -2.04 19.79 -6.39
C LYS A 47 -3.40 19.31 -6.87
N GLN A 48 -4.04 18.34 -6.21
CA GLN A 48 -5.30 17.72 -6.67
C GLN A 48 -5.20 17.31 -8.14
N LEU A 49 -4.44 16.26 -8.42
CA LEU A 49 -4.14 15.80 -9.77
C LEU A 49 -5.41 15.34 -10.51
N PRO A 50 -5.72 15.90 -11.68
CA PRO A 50 -6.92 15.54 -12.42
C PRO A 50 -6.73 14.22 -13.17
N PHE A 51 -7.79 13.41 -13.20
CA PHE A 51 -7.86 12.17 -14.00
C PHE A 51 -6.62 11.27 -13.84
N PRO A 52 -6.24 10.87 -12.62
CA PRO A 52 -5.06 10.06 -12.41
C PRO A 52 -5.24 8.66 -13.01
N VAL A 53 -4.22 8.22 -13.74
CA VAL A 53 -4.10 6.86 -14.26
C VAL A 53 -2.86 6.24 -13.66
N LEU A 54 -3.06 5.27 -12.78
CA LEU A 54 -1.99 4.54 -12.11
C LEU A 54 -1.93 3.12 -12.67
N SER A 55 -0.75 2.64 -12.99
CA SER A 55 -0.53 1.27 -13.44
C SER A 55 0.76 0.71 -12.85
N ASP A 56 0.86 -0.61 -12.83
CA ASP A 56 2.05 -1.33 -12.40
C ASP A 56 2.10 -2.70 -13.08
N PRO A 57 3.28 -3.23 -13.39
CA PRO A 57 3.43 -4.60 -13.89
C PRO A 57 2.97 -5.67 -12.90
N ASP A 58 2.96 -5.37 -11.59
CA ASP A 58 2.45 -6.28 -10.55
C ASP A 58 0.92 -6.23 -10.50
N ASN A 59 0.28 -7.19 -11.15
CA ASN A 59 -1.18 -7.30 -11.18
C ASN A 59 -1.81 -7.47 -9.79
N SER A 60 -1.12 -8.12 -8.85
CA SER A 60 -1.63 -8.31 -7.49
C SER A 60 -1.61 -7.00 -6.70
N LEU A 61 -0.60 -6.15 -6.95
CA LEU A 61 -0.57 -4.80 -6.40
C LEU A 61 -1.74 -3.96 -6.92
N ILE A 62 -1.99 -3.98 -8.22
CA ILE A 62 -3.13 -3.26 -8.82
C ILE A 62 -4.47 -3.81 -8.30
N SER A 63 -4.59 -5.12 -8.13
CA SER A 63 -5.78 -5.74 -7.52
C SER A 63 -5.98 -5.25 -6.08
N LEU A 64 -4.91 -5.19 -5.29
CA LEU A 64 -4.96 -4.63 -3.94
C LEU A 64 -5.52 -3.20 -3.94
N TYR A 65 -4.97 -2.32 -4.77
CA TYR A 65 -5.44 -0.92 -4.86
C TYR A 65 -6.90 -0.81 -5.30
N LYS A 66 -7.34 -1.64 -6.25
CA LYS A 66 -8.75 -1.66 -6.70
C LYS A 66 -9.70 -2.04 -5.56
N TYR A 67 -9.37 -3.05 -4.76
CA TYR A 67 -10.23 -3.46 -3.64
C TYR A 67 -10.20 -2.44 -2.51
N VAL A 68 -9.03 -1.92 -2.14
CA VAL A 68 -8.92 -0.87 -1.12
C VAL A 68 -9.70 0.37 -1.54
N LYS A 69 -9.64 0.78 -2.82
CA LYS A 69 -10.37 1.96 -3.30
C LYS A 69 -11.87 1.71 -3.46
N GLY A 70 -12.25 0.58 -4.02
CA GLY A 70 -13.63 0.32 -4.42
C GLY A 70 -14.50 -0.32 -3.35
N MET A 71 -13.89 -1.09 -2.43
CA MET A 71 -14.58 -1.89 -1.43
C MET A 71 -13.76 -1.96 -0.12
N PRO A 72 -13.43 -0.79 0.49
CA PRO A 72 -12.48 -0.75 1.61
C PRO A 72 -12.95 -1.52 2.85
N GLU A 73 -14.22 -1.43 3.20
CA GLU A 73 -14.79 -2.11 4.37
C GLU A 73 -14.83 -3.63 4.16
N GLU A 74 -15.34 -4.08 3.02
CA GLU A 74 -15.38 -5.49 2.65
C GLU A 74 -13.96 -6.08 2.57
N PHE A 75 -13.02 -5.31 2.03
CA PHE A 75 -11.62 -5.72 1.96
C PHE A 75 -11.02 -5.88 3.37
N TYR A 76 -11.28 -4.93 4.28
CA TYR A 76 -10.82 -5.02 5.66
C TYR A 76 -11.35 -6.27 6.38
N HIS A 77 -12.63 -6.58 6.17
CA HIS A 77 -13.31 -7.74 6.76
C HIS A 77 -13.12 -9.06 6.01
N ALA A 78 -12.33 -9.07 4.93
CA ALA A 78 -12.02 -10.30 4.21
C ALA A 78 -11.47 -11.37 5.18
N PRO A 79 -11.90 -12.64 5.07
CA PRO A 79 -11.47 -13.71 5.98
C PRO A 79 -9.95 -13.85 6.10
N GLU A 80 -9.25 -13.63 5.02
CA GLU A 80 -7.80 -13.67 4.95
C GLU A 80 -7.15 -12.62 5.84
N ASN A 81 -7.77 -11.45 5.97
CA ASN A 81 -7.28 -10.35 6.81
C ASN A 81 -7.47 -10.61 8.30
N SER A 82 -8.34 -11.56 8.68
CA SER A 82 -8.52 -11.97 10.08
C SER A 82 -7.36 -12.81 10.61
N HIS A 83 -6.60 -13.48 9.74
CA HIS A 83 -5.49 -14.37 10.09
C HIS A 83 -4.18 -13.60 10.21
N ARG A 84 -4.07 -12.77 11.23
CA ARG A 84 -2.90 -11.91 11.50
C ARG A 84 -1.73 -12.67 12.15
N GLY A 85 -1.51 -13.91 11.73
CA GLY A 85 -0.45 -14.74 12.28
C GLY A 85 0.96 -14.24 11.91
N ARG A 86 1.73 -13.81 12.91
CA ARG A 86 3.10 -13.27 12.74
C ARG A 86 4.18 -14.36 12.72
N THR A 87 3.81 -15.63 12.57
CA THR A 87 4.75 -16.73 12.62
C THR A 87 5.37 -17.04 11.25
N LYS A 88 6.56 -17.66 11.26
CA LYS A 88 7.19 -18.18 10.03
C LYS A 88 6.28 -19.18 9.31
N GLY A 89 5.56 -20.01 10.06
CA GLY A 89 4.62 -20.99 9.50
C GLY A 89 3.45 -20.33 8.78
N ALA A 90 2.87 -19.28 9.37
CA ALA A 90 1.80 -18.50 8.75
C ALA A 90 2.26 -17.88 7.42
N LEU A 91 3.44 -17.27 7.38
CA LEU A 91 3.97 -16.71 6.13
C LEU A 91 4.19 -17.78 5.04
N LEU A 92 4.66 -18.98 5.41
CA LEU A 92 4.83 -20.06 4.44
C LEU A 92 3.49 -20.55 3.89
N ALA A 93 2.46 -20.65 4.74
CA ALA A 93 1.10 -21.01 4.31
C ALA A 93 0.51 -19.95 3.36
N LEU A 94 0.61 -18.66 3.70
CA LEU A 94 0.17 -17.56 2.84
C LEU A 94 0.89 -17.57 1.48
N ARG A 95 2.21 -17.76 1.46
CA ARG A 95 2.98 -17.83 0.21
C ARG A 95 2.60 -19.04 -0.64
N LYS A 96 2.27 -20.19 -0.01
CA LYS A 96 1.78 -21.36 -0.74
C LYS A 96 0.43 -21.03 -1.40
N ARG A 97 -0.52 -20.52 -0.61
CA ARG A 97 -1.85 -20.16 -1.12
C ARG A 97 -1.77 -19.09 -2.20
N TYR A 98 -0.94 -18.06 -2.01
CA TYR A 98 -0.74 -17.01 -3.01
C TYR A 98 -0.30 -17.57 -4.37
N ARG A 99 0.63 -18.54 -4.41
CA ARG A 99 1.07 -19.15 -5.68
C ARG A 99 -0.06 -19.87 -6.42
N GLU A 100 -1.07 -20.33 -5.70
CA GLU A 100 -2.22 -21.01 -6.30
C GLU A 100 -3.22 -20.04 -6.95
N ILE A 101 -3.29 -18.82 -6.42
CA ILE A 101 -4.32 -17.83 -6.79
C ILE A 101 -3.77 -16.54 -7.41
N MET A 102 -2.46 -16.43 -7.55
CA MET A 102 -1.84 -15.21 -8.13
C MET A 102 -2.34 -14.96 -9.56
N ASN A 103 -2.56 -13.69 -9.86
CA ASN A 103 -3.12 -13.21 -11.14
C ASN A 103 -4.61 -13.56 -11.40
N HIS A 104 -5.36 -14.01 -10.38
CA HIS A 104 -6.80 -14.20 -10.51
C HIS A 104 -7.59 -12.90 -10.32
N GLY A 105 -6.98 -11.86 -9.76
CA GLY A 105 -7.61 -10.56 -9.53
C GLY A 105 -8.71 -10.61 -8.46
N THR A 106 -8.63 -11.54 -7.52
CA THR A 106 -9.64 -11.73 -6.46
C THR A 106 -9.32 -10.94 -5.19
N MET A 107 -10.32 -10.68 -4.37
CA MET A 107 -10.14 -10.07 -3.06
C MET A 107 -9.26 -10.93 -2.15
N GLU A 108 -9.39 -12.26 -2.20
CA GLU A 108 -8.53 -13.20 -1.49
C GLU A 108 -7.05 -13.00 -1.86
N GLU A 109 -6.76 -12.91 -3.16
CA GLU A 109 -5.40 -12.64 -3.65
C GLU A 109 -4.86 -11.32 -3.09
N ALA A 110 -5.64 -10.24 -3.19
CA ALA A 110 -5.26 -8.92 -2.72
C ALA A 110 -4.98 -8.90 -1.21
N ALA A 111 -5.83 -9.56 -0.41
CA ALA A 111 -5.67 -9.66 1.03
C ALA A 111 -4.43 -10.46 1.42
N ILE A 112 -4.18 -11.60 0.77
CA ILE A 112 -2.98 -12.42 1.02
C ILE A 112 -1.73 -11.68 0.56
N TYR A 113 -1.77 -10.98 -0.57
CA TYR A 113 -0.67 -10.17 -1.07
C TYR A 113 -0.28 -9.08 -0.04
N LEU A 114 -1.25 -8.35 0.51
CA LEU A 114 -1.01 -7.35 1.55
C LEU A 114 -0.33 -7.97 2.77
N GLN A 115 -0.85 -9.10 3.28
CA GLN A 115 -0.27 -9.76 4.45
C GLN A 115 1.17 -10.24 4.21
N ILE A 116 1.45 -10.82 3.05
CA ILE A 116 2.82 -11.23 2.69
C ILE A 116 3.76 -10.02 2.69
N ASN A 117 3.34 -8.89 2.14
CA ASN A 117 4.15 -7.68 2.10
C ASN A 117 4.41 -7.12 3.50
N ILE A 118 3.40 -7.03 4.36
CA ILE A 118 3.56 -6.63 5.77
C ILE A 118 4.54 -7.55 6.50
N LEU A 119 4.38 -8.86 6.37
CA LEU A 119 5.25 -9.84 7.04
C LEU A 119 6.69 -9.83 6.48
N ASN A 120 6.87 -9.54 5.20
CA ASN A 120 8.20 -9.38 4.61
C ASN A 120 8.87 -8.09 5.10
N ALA A 121 8.15 -6.99 5.16
CA ALA A 121 8.65 -5.71 5.65
C ALA A 121 9.09 -5.81 7.13
N MET A 122 8.32 -6.49 7.97
CA MET A 122 8.71 -6.77 9.36
C MET A 122 10.05 -7.51 9.48
N ARG A 123 10.40 -8.33 8.49
CA ARG A 123 11.65 -9.13 8.51
C ARG A 123 12.84 -8.40 7.92
N SER A 124 12.62 -7.61 6.89
CA SER A 124 13.69 -6.92 6.17
C SER A 124 14.08 -5.59 6.80
N LYS A 125 13.37 -5.12 7.82
CA LYS A 125 13.42 -3.75 8.35
C LYS A 125 13.18 -2.67 7.27
N ASN A 126 12.69 -3.07 6.11
CA ASN A 126 12.29 -2.16 5.05
C ASN A 126 10.80 -1.85 5.17
N SER A 127 10.43 -0.65 4.82
CA SER A 127 9.04 -0.24 4.70
C SER A 127 8.34 -1.11 3.65
N GLY A 128 7.23 -1.75 4.04
CA GLY A 128 6.37 -2.47 3.11
C GLY A 128 5.34 -1.52 2.49
N ILE A 129 4.73 -1.94 1.40
CA ILE A 129 3.52 -1.32 0.87
C ILE A 129 2.46 -1.39 1.99
N PHE A 130 1.90 -0.30 2.44
CA PHE A 130 0.99 -0.26 3.60
C PHE A 130 1.61 -0.71 4.95
N GLY A 131 2.80 -0.30 5.27
CA GLY A 131 3.33 -0.54 6.61
C GLY A 131 3.11 0.68 7.50
N ILE A 132 2.29 0.55 8.55
CA ILE A 132 2.27 1.54 9.61
C ILE A 132 3.44 1.23 10.53
N LEU A 133 4.50 2.04 10.43
CA LEU A 133 5.55 2.05 11.43
C LEU A 133 5.03 2.83 12.64
N LYS A 134 4.57 2.12 13.67
CA LYS A 134 4.45 2.75 14.98
C LYS A 134 5.86 2.89 15.56
N ASP A 135 6.29 4.11 15.67
CA ASP A 135 7.52 4.48 16.37
C ASP A 135 7.30 4.21 17.87
N THR A 136 7.66 3.01 18.28
CA THR A 136 7.87 2.75 19.70
C THR A 136 9.31 3.17 19.97
N THR A 137 9.52 4.01 20.97
CA THR A 137 10.80 4.58 21.42
C THR A 137 11.90 3.57 21.81
N SER A 138 11.81 2.36 21.31
CA SER A 138 12.79 1.29 21.44
C SER A 138 12.91 0.60 20.09
N ASP A 139 14.11 0.13 19.74
CA ASP A 139 14.56 -0.47 18.47
C ASP A 139 13.68 -1.56 17.80
N ASN A 140 12.47 -1.78 18.27
CA ASN A 140 11.49 -2.73 17.73
C ASN A 140 10.36 -1.98 17.01
N LYS A 141 10.60 -1.61 15.75
CA LYS A 141 9.54 -1.18 14.84
C LYS A 141 8.59 -2.36 14.60
N ILE A 142 7.35 -2.25 15.10
CA ILE A 142 6.30 -3.25 14.89
C ILE A 142 5.41 -2.74 13.75
N LEU A 143 5.46 -3.44 12.60
CA LEU A 143 4.48 -3.26 11.55
C LEU A 143 3.15 -3.92 11.99
N GLU A 144 2.11 -3.12 12.09
CA GLU A 144 0.77 -3.61 12.34
C GLU A 144 -0.02 -3.67 11.02
N PHE A 145 -0.99 -4.56 10.97
CA PHE A 145 -1.97 -4.54 9.89
C PHE A 145 -2.77 -3.24 10.00
N PRO A 146 -3.04 -2.53 8.90
CA PRO A 146 -3.79 -1.28 8.96
C PRO A 146 -5.16 -1.50 9.59
N THR A 147 -5.63 -0.51 10.33
CA THR A 147 -6.98 -0.49 10.89
C THR A 147 -8.01 -0.23 9.79
N GLU A 148 -9.28 -0.53 10.06
CA GLU A 148 -10.37 -0.21 9.12
C GLU A 148 -10.39 1.26 8.74
N THR A 149 -10.27 2.14 9.73
CA THR A 149 -10.21 3.59 9.50
C THR A 149 -9.08 3.99 8.55
N GLU A 150 -7.89 3.44 8.73
CA GLU A 150 -6.75 3.74 7.88
C GLU A 150 -6.94 3.23 6.44
N ILE A 151 -7.57 2.07 6.25
CA ILE A 151 -7.90 1.57 4.91
C ILE A 151 -8.96 2.46 4.25
N VAL A 152 -10.00 2.86 4.98
CA VAL A 152 -11.05 3.75 4.47
C VAL A 152 -10.49 5.14 4.15
N GLU A 153 -9.67 5.71 5.03
CA GLU A 153 -9.01 7.00 4.76
C GLU A 153 -8.11 6.92 3.52
N PHE A 154 -7.34 5.84 3.39
CA PHE A 154 -6.50 5.63 2.22
C PHE A 154 -7.32 5.51 0.93
N SER A 155 -8.51 4.94 0.99
CA SER A 155 -9.39 4.80 -0.18
C SER A 155 -9.92 6.14 -0.74
N SER A 156 -9.79 7.22 0.02
CA SER A 156 -10.33 8.54 -0.34
C SER A 156 -9.49 9.33 -1.37
N TRP A 157 -8.30 8.82 -1.74
CA TRP A 157 -7.42 9.46 -2.75
C TRP A 157 -8.00 9.50 -4.15
#